data_b75e77362dc48ff37fe09a8d04d369ed
#
_entry.id   b75e77362dc48ff37fe09a8d04d369ed
#
_cell.length_a   1.000
_cell.length_b   1.000
_cell.length_c   1.000
_cell.angle_alpha   90.00
_cell.angle_beta   90.00
_cell.angle_gamma   90.00
#
_symmetry.space_group_name_H-M   'P 1'
#
loop_
_entity.id
_entity.type
_entity.pdbx_description
1 polymer ?
#
loop_
_entity_poly.entity_id
_entity_poly.type
_entity_poly.pdbx_seq_one_letter_code
_entity_poly.pdbx_strand_id
1 'polypeptide(L)'
;LICKGALQEILNVCSQVRYNGDIVPLDEPMLSRIQRVTETQNRQGLRVVAVSTKYLPARSGDYHRVDESDLILEGYIAFLDPPKETTAPALKALKANGVTVKILTGDSELVAAKVCLEVGLDVGEVVPGNQIEHLGEDELAALAKRTTLFARLTPMHKERIVTVLRREGHVVGFLGVGSNDAPALRAADIGISVDGAVDIAREAADIILLEKSLMVLEEGVIEGRKTFANMLKYIKMTASSNFGNVFSVLVASAFLPFLPMLPLHLLIQNLLYDVSQVAIPVDNVDDEQIRQPQRWNPADL
;
A
#
# COMPACT_ATOMS: atom_id res chain seq x y z
N LEU A 1 0.49 13.85 34.57
CA LEU A 1 0.81 13.09 33.37
C LEU A 1 -0.40 12.28 32.97
N ILE A 2 -0.74 12.30 31.69
CA ILE A 2 -1.80 11.47 31.10
C ILE A 2 -1.17 10.75 29.92
N CYS A 3 -1.23 9.40 29.93
CA CYS A 3 -0.75 8.56 28.86
C CYS A 3 -1.93 7.83 28.20
N LYS A 4 -1.92 7.75 26.89
CA LYS A 4 -2.89 7.00 26.09
C LYS A 4 -2.17 6.20 25.00
N GLY A 5 -2.63 4.99 24.75
CA GLY A 5 -2.00 4.12 23.75
C GLY A 5 -2.67 2.76 23.65
N ALA A 6 -2.00 1.85 22.93
CA ALA A 6 -2.43 0.47 22.84
C ALA A 6 -2.50 -0.16 24.25
N LEU A 7 -3.54 -0.96 24.48
CA LEU A 7 -3.79 -1.51 25.81
C LEU A 7 -2.55 -2.20 26.40
N GLN A 8 -1.89 -3.04 25.64
CA GLN A 8 -0.73 -3.81 26.15
C GLN A 8 0.43 -2.90 26.54
N GLU A 9 0.69 -1.86 25.76
CA GLU A 9 1.75 -0.89 26.04
C GLU A 9 1.46 -0.09 27.31
N ILE A 10 0.21 0.34 27.50
CA ILE A 10 -0.22 1.07 28.68
C ILE A 10 -0.19 0.15 29.92
N LEU A 11 -0.65 -1.11 29.82
CA LEU A 11 -0.58 -2.06 30.92
C LEU A 11 0.85 -2.31 31.40
N ASN A 12 1.83 -2.35 30.48
CA ASN A 12 3.24 -2.57 30.84
C ASN A 12 3.86 -1.44 31.71
N VAL A 13 3.27 -0.24 31.68
CA VAL A 13 3.74 0.92 32.46
C VAL A 13 2.83 1.26 33.65
N CYS A 14 1.73 0.49 33.82
CA CYS A 14 0.81 0.65 34.95
C CYS A 14 1.12 -0.34 36.07
N SER A 15 1.10 0.14 37.32
CA SER A 15 1.17 -0.69 38.53
C SER A 15 -0.16 -0.76 39.27
N GLN A 16 -1.09 0.11 38.96
CA GLN A 16 -2.38 0.26 39.63
C GLN A 16 -3.49 0.47 38.63
N VAL A 17 -4.73 0.25 39.06
CA VAL A 17 -5.96 0.52 38.26
C VAL A 17 -7.01 1.17 39.16
N ARG A 18 -7.78 2.09 38.57
CA ARG A 18 -8.97 2.66 39.22
C ARG A 18 -10.16 1.73 38.99
N TYR A 19 -10.64 1.13 40.07
CA TYR A 19 -11.74 0.20 40.03
C TYR A 19 -12.81 0.61 41.04
N ASN A 20 -14.05 0.83 40.60
CA ASN A 20 -15.18 1.31 41.42
C ASN A 20 -14.90 2.59 42.24
N GLY A 21 -14.02 3.47 41.76
CA GLY A 21 -13.62 4.70 42.42
C GLY A 21 -12.33 4.58 43.26
N ASP A 22 -11.92 3.40 43.63
CA ASP A 22 -10.73 3.13 44.40
C ASP A 22 -9.53 2.80 43.50
N ILE A 23 -8.33 3.15 43.98
CA ILE A 23 -7.07 2.76 43.34
C ILE A 23 -6.60 1.47 43.95
N VAL A 24 -6.52 0.41 43.16
CA VAL A 24 -6.11 -0.93 43.61
C VAL A 24 -4.89 -1.41 42.79
N PRO A 25 -4.08 -2.33 43.34
CA PRO A 25 -2.98 -2.91 42.58
C PRO A 25 -3.47 -3.58 41.28
N LEU A 26 -2.68 -3.49 40.22
CA LEU A 26 -2.92 -4.19 38.99
C LEU A 26 -2.33 -5.60 39.05
N ASP A 27 -3.09 -6.51 39.67
CA ASP A 27 -2.71 -7.91 39.85
C ASP A 27 -3.13 -8.81 38.66
N GLU A 28 -2.65 -10.06 38.65
CA GLU A 28 -2.95 -11.03 37.58
C GLU A 28 -4.46 -11.28 37.36
N PRO A 29 -5.31 -11.39 38.40
CA PRO A 29 -6.76 -11.50 38.21
C PRO A 29 -7.36 -10.28 37.50
N MET A 30 -6.91 -9.07 37.84
CA MET A 30 -7.37 -7.83 37.23
C MET A 30 -6.89 -7.71 35.78
N LEU A 31 -5.61 -8.03 35.53
CA LEU A 31 -5.06 -8.09 34.16
C LEU A 31 -5.86 -9.04 33.28
N SER A 32 -6.12 -10.26 33.74
CA SER A 32 -6.91 -11.25 33.02
C SER A 32 -8.33 -10.78 32.74
N ARG A 33 -8.94 -10.05 33.67
CA ARG A 33 -10.27 -9.46 33.49
C ARG A 33 -10.27 -8.38 32.42
N ILE A 34 -9.30 -7.45 32.47
CA ILE A 34 -9.16 -6.37 31.50
C ILE A 34 -8.94 -6.95 30.09
N GLN A 35 -8.03 -7.91 29.96
CA GLN A 35 -7.75 -8.56 28.67
C GLN A 35 -8.98 -9.23 28.09
N ARG A 36 -9.74 -9.99 28.89
CA ARG A 36 -10.97 -10.67 28.44
C ARG A 36 -12.02 -9.69 27.95
N VAL A 37 -12.25 -8.59 28.67
CA VAL A 37 -13.19 -7.56 28.26
C VAL A 37 -12.75 -6.91 26.96
N THR A 38 -11.48 -6.58 26.84
CA THR A 38 -10.91 -5.95 25.65
C THR A 38 -10.94 -6.88 24.43
N GLU A 39 -10.66 -8.17 24.61
CA GLU A 39 -10.82 -9.16 23.54
C GLU A 39 -12.26 -9.22 23.05
N THR A 40 -13.23 -9.14 23.95
CA THR A 40 -14.64 -9.12 23.59
C THR A 40 -14.98 -7.90 22.74
N GLN A 41 -14.47 -6.72 23.09
CA GLN A 41 -14.63 -5.50 22.31
C GLN A 41 -13.94 -5.62 20.94
N ASN A 42 -12.72 -6.12 20.91
CA ASN A 42 -11.97 -6.32 19.66
C ASN A 42 -12.67 -7.32 18.71
N ARG A 43 -13.29 -8.39 19.26
CA ARG A 43 -14.11 -9.34 18.46
C ARG A 43 -15.35 -8.67 17.85
N GLN A 44 -15.85 -7.61 18.45
CA GLN A 44 -16.93 -6.79 17.90
C GLN A 44 -16.44 -5.77 16.87
N GLY A 45 -15.13 -5.72 16.59
CA GLY A 45 -14.51 -4.77 15.66
C GLY A 45 -14.20 -3.41 16.28
N LEU A 46 -14.32 -3.28 17.59
CA LEU A 46 -14.01 -2.04 18.28
C LEU A 46 -12.50 -1.92 18.53
N ARG A 47 -11.95 -0.78 18.22
CA ARG A 47 -10.57 -0.41 18.54
C ARG A 47 -10.53 0.10 19.99
N VAL A 48 -9.64 -0.45 20.80
CA VAL A 48 -9.53 -0.10 22.22
C VAL A 48 -8.25 0.68 22.45
N VAL A 49 -8.40 1.87 23.05
CA VAL A 49 -7.31 2.72 23.52
C VAL A 49 -7.40 2.85 25.03
N ALA A 50 -6.33 2.47 25.72
CA ALA A 50 -6.24 2.61 27.17
C ALA A 50 -5.78 4.02 27.56
N VAL A 51 -6.26 4.48 28.70
CA VAL A 51 -5.90 5.77 29.30
C VAL A 51 -5.39 5.54 30.71
N SER A 52 -4.22 6.08 31.00
CA SER A 52 -3.60 6.02 32.33
C SER A 52 -3.15 7.40 32.78
N THR A 53 -3.05 7.57 34.09
CA THR A 53 -2.63 8.82 34.72
C THR A 53 -1.57 8.60 35.77
N LYS A 54 -0.79 9.64 36.03
CA LYS A 54 0.11 9.73 37.18
C LYS A 54 0.16 11.16 37.67
N TYR A 55 0.01 11.35 38.96
CA TYR A 55 0.23 12.66 39.55
C TYR A 55 1.72 12.90 39.73
N LEU A 56 2.24 13.91 39.08
CA LEU A 56 3.63 14.35 39.22
C LEU A 56 3.64 15.74 39.89
N PRO A 57 4.49 15.98 40.92
CA PRO A 57 4.67 17.32 41.45
C PRO A 57 5.26 18.24 40.39
N ALA A 58 4.87 19.51 40.39
CA ALA A 58 5.45 20.50 39.52
C ALA A 58 6.97 20.59 39.74
N ARG A 59 7.73 20.47 38.66
CA ARG A 59 9.19 20.60 38.67
C ARG A 59 9.64 21.57 37.56
N SER A 60 10.81 22.21 37.82
CA SER A 60 11.50 22.95 36.76
C SER A 60 12.30 21.97 35.92
N GLY A 61 11.96 21.81 34.64
CA GLY A 61 12.64 20.90 33.71
C GLY A 61 11.66 20.06 32.90
N ASP A 62 12.16 19.44 31.85
CA ASP A 62 11.36 18.63 30.93
C ASP A 62 10.93 17.29 31.56
N TYR A 63 9.80 16.77 31.09
CA TYR A 63 9.34 15.41 31.36
C TYR A 63 9.89 14.49 30.28
N HIS A 64 10.34 13.31 30.69
CA HIS A 64 10.96 12.31 29.82
C HIS A 64 10.20 11.00 29.85
N ARG A 65 10.46 10.13 28.89
CA ARG A 65 9.81 8.81 28.78
C ARG A 65 9.98 7.95 30.05
N VAL A 66 11.04 8.16 30.82
CA VAL A 66 11.25 7.47 32.10
C VAL A 66 10.16 7.83 33.14
N ASP A 67 9.50 8.96 32.99
CA ASP A 67 8.40 9.38 33.89
C ASP A 67 7.11 8.56 33.61
N GLU A 68 7.04 7.87 32.48
CA GLU A 68 5.93 6.99 32.08
C GLU A 68 6.07 5.61 32.74
N SER A 69 6.14 5.57 34.06
CA SER A 69 6.22 4.36 34.86
C SER A 69 5.30 4.48 36.08
N ASP A 70 4.86 3.37 36.63
CA ASP A 70 3.96 3.31 37.78
C ASP A 70 2.69 4.15 37.62
N LEU A 71 2.08 4.03 36.46
CA LEU A 71 0.85 4.73 36.13
C LEU A 71 -0.37 4.01 36.74
N ILE A 72 -1.46 4.77 36.86
CA ILE A 72 -2.78 4.26 37.27
C ILE A 72 -3.59 4.10 35.99
N LEU A 73 -4.02 2.89 35.67
CA LEU A 73 -4.99 2.67 34.58
C LEU A 73 -6.34 3.26 34.99
N GLU A 74 -6.79 4.29 34.29
CA GLU A 74 -8.10 4.91 34.53
C GLU A 74 -9.24 4.18 33.83
N GLY A 75 -8.93 3.55 32.68
CA GLY A 75 -9.88 2.82 31.88
C GLY A 75 -9.47 2.74 30.42
N TYR A 76 -10.44 2.44 29.57
CA TYR A 76 -10.24 2.38 28.13
C TYR A 76 -11.44 3.00 27.40
N ILE A 77 -11.17 3.46 26.18
CA ILE A 77 -12.16 3.95 25.25
C ILE A 77 -12.23 2.95 24.09
N ALA A 78 -13.41 2.43 23.82
CA ALA A 78 -13.65 1.57 22.67
C ALA A 78 -14.44 2.37 21.62
N PHE A 79 -13.97 2.38 20.38
CA PHE A 79 -14.63 3.07 19.28
C PHE A 79 -14.62 2.23 18.01
N LEU A 80 -15.66 2.41 17.21
CA LEU A 80 -15.76 1.81 15.89
C LEU A 80 -15.12 2.74 14.86
N ASP A 81 -14.24 2.18 14.03
CA ASP A 81 -13.70 2.86 12.85
C ASP A 81 -14.20 2.09 11.61
N PRO A 82 -15.42 2.37 11.15
CA PRO A 82 -16.04 1.60 10.09
C PRO A 82 -15.32 1.86 8.76
N PRO A 83 -15.19 0.83 7.91
CA PRO A 83 -14.68 1.02 6.56
C PRO A 83 -15.62 1.95 5.76
N LYS A 84 -15.06 2.70 4.82
CA LYS A 84 -15.87 3.54 3.93
C LYS A 84 -16.74 2.68 3.02
N GLU A 85 -17.94 3.15 2.71
CA GLU A 85 -18.90 2.47 1.84
C GLU A 85 -18.31 2.13 0.45
N THR A 86 -17.39 2.96 -0.05
CA THR A 86 -16.72 2.76 -1.34
C THR A 86 -15.65 1.67 -1.31
N THR A 87 -15.25 1.17 -0.13
CA THR A 87 -14.14 0.20 -0.01
C THR A 87 -14.47 -1.15 -0.62
N ALA A 88 -15.62 -1.73 -0.30
CA ALA A 88 -16.00 -3.04 -0.82
C ALA A 88 -16.17 -3.07 -2.35
N PRO A 89 -16.85 -2.09 -3.00
CA PRO A 89 -16.89 -1.98 -4.45
C PRO A 89 -15.50 -1.86 -5.08
N ALA A 90 -14.61 -1.03 -4.52
CA ALA A 90 -13.27 -0.81 -5.06
C ALA A 90 -12.41 -2.08 -4.98
N LEU A 91 -12.43 -2.81 -3.86
CA LEU A 91 -11.72 -4.09 -3.73
C LEU A 91 -12.20 -5.13 -4.74
N LYS A 92 -13.51 -5.18 -4.99
CA LYS A 92 -14.10 -6.06 -6.00
C LYS A 92 -13.64 -5.68 -7.41
N ALA A 93 -13.61 -4.39 -7.73
CA ALA A 93 -13.18 -3.88 -9.03
C ALA A 93 -11.68 -4.12 -9.26
N LEU A 94 -10.83 -3.85 -8.27
CA LEU A 94 -9.40 -4.16 -8.33
C LEU A 94 -9.15 -5.66 -8.58
N LYS A 95 -9.87 -6.53 -7.87
CA LYS A 95 -9.78 -7.99 -8.07
C LYS A 95 -10.23 -8.42 -9.47
N ALA A 96 -11.31 -7.81 -10.00
CA ALA A 96 -11.79 -8.08 -11.36
C ALA A 96 -10.76 -7.68 -12.43
N ASN A 97 -9.95 -6.67 -12.14
CA ASN A 97 -8.84 -6.21 -12.97
C ASN A 97 -7.50 -6.94 -12.67
N GLY A 98 -7.54 -8.08 -11.96
CA GLY A 98 -6.36 -8.91 -11.70
C GLY A 98 -5.37 -8.31 -10.68
N VAL A 99 -5.80 -7.34 -9.86
CA VAL A 99 -4.99 -6.79 -8.78
C VAL A 99 -5.21 -7.60 -7.51
N THR A 100 -4.15 -8.18 -6.97
CA THR A 100 -4.20 -8.86 -5.67
C THR A 100 -4.01 -7.86 -4.56
N VAL A 101 -5.01 -7.72 -3.69
CA VAL A 101 -4.97 -6.81 -2.55
C VAL A 101 -4.47 -7.55 -1.31
N LYS A 102 -3.55 -6.91 -0.58
CA LYS A 102 -3.04 -7.36 0.72
C LYS A 102 -3.20 -6.25 1.75
N ILE A 103 -3.54 -6.63 2.97
CA ILE A 103 -3.74 -5.70 4.08
C ILE A 103 -2.56 -5.82 5.04
N LEU A 104 -1.85 -4.70 5.25
CA LEU A 104 -0.70 -4.59 6.14
C LEU A 104 -1.01 -3.55 7.23
N THR A 105 -1.40 -4.01 8.41
CA THR A 105 -1.84 -3.13 9.50
C THR A 105 -1.07 -3.31 10.80
N GLY A 106 -0.97 -2.23 11.58
CA GLY A 106 -0.51 -2.28 12.97
C GLY A 106 -1.59 -2.71 13.97
N ASP A 107 -2.85 -2.78 13.54
CA ASP A 107 -3.97 -3.18 14.40
C ASP A 107 -3.91 -4.65 14.79
N SER A 108 -4.71 -5.02 15.81
CA SER A 108 -4.81 -6.41 16.25
C SER A 108 -5.48 -7.29 15.20
N GLU A 109 -5.17 -8.59 15.23
CA GLU A 109 -5.68 -9.61 14.31
C GLU A 109 -7.22 -9.63 14.27
N LEU A 110 -7.84 -9.51 15.45
CA LEU A 110 -9.29 -9.58 15.59
C LEU A 110 -10.00 -8.39 14.93
N VAL A 111 -9.48 -7.17 15.15
CA VAL A 111 -10.02 -5.95 14.57
C VAL A 111 -9.82 -5.96 13.06
N ALA A 112 -8.61 -6.26 12.60
CA ALA A 112 -8.28 -6.29 11.18
C ALA A 112 -9.11 -7.33 10.41
N ALA A 113 -9.24 -8.55 10.95
CA ALA A 113 -10.03 -9.60 10.35
C ALA A 113 -11.53 -9.22 10.26
N LYS A 114 -12.06 -8.57 11.30
CA LYS A 114 -13.46 -8.10 11.32
C LYS A 114 -13.70 -7.05 10.23
N VAL A 115 -12.83 -6.05 10.10
CA VAL A 115 -12.92 -5.02 9.06
C VAL A 115 -12.84 -5.64 7.67
N CYS A 116 -11.92 -6.59 7.44
CA CYS A 116 -11.81 -7.30 6.17
C CYS A 116 -13.08 -8.07 5.82
N LEU A 117 -13.70 -8.73 6.80
CA LEU A 117 -14.96 -9.44 6.60
C LEU A 117 -16.09 -8.49 6.20
N GLU A 118 -16.19 -7.31 6.84
CA GLU A 118 -17.21 -6.29 6.53
C GLU A 118 -17.10 -5.76 5.11
N VAL A 119 -15.90 -5.67 4.56
CA VAL A 119 -15.69 -5.25 3.15
C VAL A 119 -15.68 -6.40 2.16
N GLY A 120 -16.00 -7.62 2.61
CA GLY A 120 -16.09 -8.81 1.74
C GLY A 120 -14.74 -9.34 1.25
N LEU A 121 -13.66 -9.03 1.97
CA LEU A 121 -12.33 -9.55 1.68
C LEU A 121 -12.11 -10.84 2.48
N ASP A 122 -11.99 -11.96 1.78
CA ASP A 122 -11.60 -13.23 2.39
C ASP A 122 -10.10 -13.19 2.71
N VAL A 123 -9.77 -13.28 3.98
CA VAL A 123 -8.39 -13.14 4.47
C VAL A 123 -7.69 -14.46 4.76
N GLY A 124 -8.45 -15.56 4.87
CA GLY A 124 -7.88 -16.85 5.27
C GLY A 124 -7.17 -16.77 6.62
N GLU A 125 -5.91 -17.19 6.64
CA GLU A 125 -5.06 -17.10 7.82
C GLU A 125 -4.52 -15.67 8.02
N VAL A 126 -4.59 -15.15 9.25
CA VAL A 126 -4.02 -13.86 9.63
C VAL A 126 -2.62 -14.08 10.19
N VAL A 127 -1.64 -13.37 9.65
CA VAL A 127 -0.23 -13.49 10.07
C VAL A 127 0.16 -12.28 10.92
N PRO A 128 0.50 -12.46 12.20
CA PRO A 128 0.98 -11.39 13.07
C PRO A 128 2.46 -11.07 12.85
N GLY A 129 2.86 -9.83 13.16
CA GLY A 129 4.21 -9.32 12.95
C GLY A 129 5.31 -10.13 13.63
N ASN A 130 5.09 -10.64 14.84
CA ASN A 130 6.06 -11.46 15.57
C ASN A 130 6.41 -12.78 14.84
N GLN A 131 5.50 -13.33 14.04
CA GLN A 131 5.78 -14.51 13.20
C GLN A 131 6.75 -14.18 12.07
N ILE A 132 6.77 -12.92 11.60
CA ILE A 132 7.61 -12.50 10.48
C ILE A 132 9.04 -12.20 10.92
N GLU A 133 9.26 -11.82 12.18
CA GLU A 133 10.56 -11.36 12.69
C GLU A 133 11.71 -12.35 12.45
N HIS A 134 11.41 -13.64 12.57
CA HIS A 134 12.40 -14.71 12.52
C HIS A 134 12.48 -15.43 11.16
N LEU A 135 11.62 -15.05 10.20
CA LEU A 135 11.61 -15.67 8.87
C LEU A 135 12.76 -15.16 8.01
N GLY A 136 13.38 -16.09 7.27
CA GLY A 136 14.27 -15.73 6.17
C GLY A 136 13.49 -15.07 5.01
N GLU A 137 14.21 -14.40 4.11
CA GLU A 137 13.60 -13.66 3.00
C GLU A 137 12.78 -14.57 2.06
N ASP A 138 13.24 -15.79 1.79
CA ASP A 138 12.55 -16.72 0.91
C ASP A 138 11.30 -17.32 1.56
N GLU A 139 11.36 -17.57 2.87
CA GLU A 139 10.21 -18.01 3.67
C GLU A 139 9.15 -16.91 3.76
N LEU A 140 9.60 -15.67 3.98
CA LEU A 140 8.73 -14.51 4.00
C LEU A 140 8.07 -14.28 2.62
N ALA A 141 8.81 -14.46 1.53
CA ALA A 141 8.28 -14.33 0.18
C ALA A 141 7.19 -15.38 -0.09
N ALA A 142 7.43 -16.65 0.27
CA ALA A 142 6.44 -17.71 0.15
C ALA A 142 5.19 -17.45 1.00
N LEU A 143 5.38 -16.95 2.23
CA LEU A 143 4.27 -16.55 3.11
C LEU A 143 3.51 -15.36 2.53
N ALA A 144 4.21 -14.32 2.08
CA ALA A 144 3.62 -13.11 1.53
C ALA A 144 2.77 -13.37 0.28
N LYS A 145 3.13 -14.33 -0.55
CA LYS A 145 2.32 -14.72 -1.73
C LYS A 145 0.92 -15.22 -1.35
N ARG A 146 0.82 -16.08 -0.34
CA ARG A 146 -0.44 -16.74 0.06
C ARG A 146 -1.28 -15.95 1.07
N THR A 147 -0.66 -15.05 1.86
CA THR A 147 -1.33 -14.31 2.92
C THR A 147 -1.98 -13.04 2.40
N THR A 148 -3.23 -12.81 2.79
CA THR A 148 -3.97 -11.58 2.45
C THR A 148 -3.88 -10.55 3.56
N LEU A 149 -3.91 -10.96 4.84
CA LEU A 149 -3.92 -10.06 5.99
C LEU A 149 -2.72 -10.30 6.92
N PHE A 150 -1.96 -9.23 7.13
CA PHE A 150 -0.89 -9.14 8.12
C PHE A 150 -1.27 -8.12 9.18
N ALA A 151 -1.19 -8.49 10.45
CA ALA A 151 -1.61 -7.69 11.60
C ALA A 151 -0.46 -7.43 12.57
N ARG A 152 -0.61 -6.46 13.48
CA ARG A 152 0.42 -6.04 14.46
C ARG A 152 1.78 -5.77 13.82
N LEU A 153 1.79 -5.18 12.63
CA LEU A 153 3.02 -4.90 11.92
C LEU A 153 3.71 -3.63 12.43
N THR A 154 5.02 -3.71 12.57
CA THR A 154 5.89 -2.54 12.67
C THR A 154 6.15 -1.93 11.29
N PRO A 155 6.67 -0.70 11.20
CA PRO A 155 7.08 -0.10 9.92
C PRO A 155 8.06 -0.97 9.12
N MET A 156 9.03 -1.58 9.80
CA MET A 156 10.03 -2.48 9.20
C MET A 156 9.40 -3.75 8.60
N HIS A 157 8.39 -4.31 9.28
CA HIS A 157 7.66 -5.48 8.76
C HIS A 157 6.95 -5.15 7.44
N LYS A 158 6.31 -3.98 7.36
CA LYS A 158 5.64 -3.52 6.12
C LYS A 158 6.63 -3.38 4.96
N GLU A 159 7.76 -2.72 5.22
CA GLU A 159 8.84 -2.57 4.24
C GLU A 159 9.38 -3.92 3.76
N ARG A 160 9.66 -4.86 4.67
CA ARG A 160 10.16 -6.21 4.31
C ARG A 160 9.18 -6.97 3.44
N ILE A 161 7.87 -6.94 3.76
CA ILE A 161 6.84 -7.60 2.95
C ILE A 161 6.80 -7.01 1.54
N VAL A 162 6.81 -5.70 1.41
CA VAL A 162 6.84 -5.01 0.11
C VAL A 162 8.10 -5.40 -0.68
N THR A 163 9.25 -5.37 -0.04
CA THR A 163 10.54 -5.68 -0.67
C THR A 163 10.60 -7.12 -1.18
N VAL A 164 10.15 -8.11 -0.40
CA VAL A 164 10.17 -9.51 -0.85
C VAL A 164 9.20 -9.74 -2.01
N LEU A 165 8.03 -9.12 -2.02
CA LEU A 165 7.09 -9.22 -3.13
C LEU A 165 7.68 -8.64 -4.43
N ARG A 166 8.37 -7.49 -4.37
CA ARG A 166 9.08 -6.92 -5.51
C ARG A 166 10.20 -7.82 -6.00
N ARG A 167 11.01 -8.37 -5.10
CA ARG A 167 12.09 -9.31 -5.44
C ARG A 167 11.56 -10.55 -6.18
N GLU A 168 10.37 -11.01 -5.85
CA GLU A 168 9.68 -12.10 -6.54
C GLU A 168 9.09 -11.70 -7.91
N GLY A 169 9.36 -10.48 -8.36
CA GLY A 169 8.96 -9.98 -9.67
C GLY A 169 7.52 -9.49 -9.74
N HIS A 170 6.87 -9.23 -8.61
CA HIS A 170 5.58 -8.54 -8.60
C HIS A 170 5.79 -7.02 -8.73
N VAL A 171 4.86 -6.34 -9.39
CA VAL A 171 4.76 -4.88 -9.33
C VAL A 171 3.88 -4.52 -8.14
N VAL A 172 4.45 -3.81 -7.17
CA VAL A 172 3.81 -3.54 -5.89
C VAL A 172 3.48 -2.06 -5.75
N GLY A 173 2.18 -1.73 -5.69
CA GLY A 173 1.69 -0.45 -5.21
C GLY A 173 1.44 -0.53 -3.69
N PHE A 174 1.88 0.46 -2.94
CA PHE A 174 1.62 0.54 -1.50
C PHE A 174 0.85 1.82 -1.17
N LEU A 175 -0.33 1.68 -0.56
CA LEU A 175 -1.13 2.81 -0.08
C LEU A 175 -0.91 2.98 1.43
N GLY A 176 -0.39 4.14 1.84
CA GLY A 176 -0.10 4.48 3.22
C GLY A 176 -0.46 5.92 3.56
N VAL A 177 -0.86 6.17 4.82
CA VAL A 177 -1.31 7.48 5.29
C VAL A 177 -0.61 7.96 6.56
N GLY A 178 0.04 7.05 7.28
CA GLY A 178 0.72 7.32 8.55
C GLY A 178 2.23 7.48 8.40
N SER A 179 2.88 8.07 9.40
CA SER A 179 4.34 8.14 9.48
C SER A 179 5.01 6.76 9.46
N ASN A 180 4.30 5.76 10.00
CA ASN A 180 4.74 4.36 10.03
C ASN A 180 4.72 3.66 8.66
N ASP A 181 4.12 4.30 7.65
CA ASP A 181 4.02 3.76 6.29
C ASP A 181 5.15 4.24 5.37
N ALA A 182 5.89 5.28 5.76
CA ALA A 182 6.91 5.91 4.93
C ALA A 182 8.00 4.94 4.43
N PRO A 183 8.54 3.98 5.21
CA PRO A 183 9.50 3.01 4.70
C PRO A 183 8.91 2.12 3.60
N ALA A 184 7.69 1.63 3.79
CA ALA A 184 7.00 0.78 2.82
C ALA A 184 6.58 1.54 1.56
N LEU A 185 6.18 2.82 1.67
CA LEU A 185 5.91 3.71 0.53
C LEU A 185 7.13 3.85 -0.37
N ARG A 186 8.31 4.08 0.21
CA ARG A 186 9.58 4.18 -0.54
C ARG A 186 10.06 2.85 -1.10
N ALA A 187 9.75 1.74 -0.42
CA ALA A 187 10.15 0.41 -0.86
C ALA A 187 9.27 -0.12 -1.99
N ALA A 188 8.07 0.39 -2.21
CA ALA A 188 7.15 -0.02 -3.27
C ALA A 188 7.65 0.40 -4.67
N ASP A 189 7.08 -0.18 -5.73
CA ASP A 189 7.28 0.32 -7.10
C ASP A 189 6.48 1.60 -7.31
N ILE A 190 5.35 1.73 -6.62
CA ILE A 190 4.51 2.93 -6.61
C ILE A 190 4.04 3.16 -5.18
N GLY A 191 4.56 4.17 -4.51
CA GLY A 191 4.08 4.68 -3.23
C GLY A 191 2.88 5.60 -3.45
N ILE A 192 1.76 5.32 -2.78
CA ILE A 192 0.50 6.07 -2.93
C ILE A 192 0.08 6.60 -1.57
N SER A 193 -0.28 7.87 -1.50
CA SER A 193 -0.83 8.48 -0.31
C SER A 193 -2.08 9.30 -0.64
N VAL A 194 -2.68 9.93 0.36
CA VAL A 194 -3.86 10.78 0.19
C VAL A 194 -3.56 12.20 0.67
N ASP A 195 -4.29 13.19 0.17
CA ASP A 195 -4.08 14.61 0.53
C ASP A 195 -4.16 14.87 2.05
N GLY A 196 -5.02 14.17 2.76
CA GLY A 196 -5.13 14.29 4.23
C GLY A 196 -4.20 13.37 5.04
N ALA A 197 -3.16 12.79 4.45
CA ALA A 197 -2.15 12.00 5.16
C ALA A 197 -1.15 12.91 5.89
N VAL A 198 -0.36 12.32 6.79
CA VAL A 198 0.74 13.04 7.45
C VAL A 198 1.82 13.42 6.44
N ASP A 199 2.53 14.53 6.67
CA ASP A 199 3.50 15.08 5.72
C ASP A 199 4.58 14.06 5.31
N ILE A 200 5.12 13.31 6.27
CA ILE A 200 6.12 12.25 5.99
C ILE A 200 5.61 11.19 5.02
N ALA A 201 4.34 10.78 5.13
CA ALA A 201 3.75 9.81 4.20
C ALA A 201 3.54 10.43 2.81
N ARG A 202 3.12 11.69 2.75
CA ARG A 202 2.97 12.44 1.48
C ARG A 202 4.29 12.62 0.76
N GLU A 203 5.35 12.97 1.49
CA GLU A 203 6.72 13.13 0.93
C GLU A 203 7.34 11.79 0.49
N ALA A 204 6.93 10.68 1.08
CA ALA A 204 7.40 9.35 0.73
C ALA A 204 6.65 8.72 -0.45
N ALA A 205 5.53 9.30 -0.88
CA ALA A 205 4.67 8.77 -1.92
C ALA A 205 5.01 9.36 -3.30
N ASP A 206 4.87 8.56 -4.36
CA ASP A 206 4.99 8.98 -5.75
C ASP A 206 3.68 9.62 -6.26
N ILE A 207 2.54 9.18 -5.72
CA ILE A 207 1.20 9.64 -6.11
C ILE A 207 0.41 10.05 -4.88
N ILE A 208 -0.26 11.20 -4.95
CA ILE A 208 -1.17 11.67 -3.91
C ILE A 208 -2.58 11.70 -4.47
N LEU A 209 -3.46 10.88 -3.90
CA LEU A 209 -4.88 10.89 -4.24
C LEU A 209 -5.54 12.11 -3.57
N LEU A 210 -6.17 12.96 -4.36
CA LEU A 210 -6.88 14.13 -3.86
C LEU A 210 -8.20 13.75 -3.17
N GLU A 211 -8.79 12.63 -3.58
CA GLU A 211 -9.98 12.08 -2.96
C GLU A 211 -9.64 10.86 -2.10
N LYS A 212 -10.25 10.77 -0.92
CA LYS A 212 -10.10 9.63 -0.01
C LYS A 212 -10.99 8.45 -0.43
N SER A 213 -10.90 8.03 -1.69
CA SER A 213 -11.66 6.92 -2.25
C SER A 213 -10.75 5.90 -2.93
N LEU A 214 -10.93 4.62 -2.61
CA LEU A 214 -10.23 3.54 -3.30
C LEU A 214 -10.73 3.32 -4.74
N MET A 215 -11.90 3.86 -5.11
CA MET A 215 -12.38 3.86 -6.50
C MET A 215 -11.44 4.66 -7.41
N VAL A 216 -10.94 5.81 -6.93
CA VAL A 216 -9.95 6.61 -7.68
C VAL A 216 -8.66 5.81 -7.94
N LEU A 217 -8.26 4.96 -6.99
CA LEU A 217 -7.12 4.06 -7.19
C LEU A 217 -7.39 3.04 -8.30
N GLU A 218 -8.58 2.46 -8.34
CA GLU A 218 -8.97 1.52 -9.39
C GLU A 218 -9.00 2.19 -10.76
N GLU A 219 -9.61 3.36 -10.86
CA GLU A 219 -9.59 4.17 -12.09
C GLU A 219 -8.15 4.49 -12.53
N GLY A 220 -7.27 4.84 -11.59
CA GLY A 220 -5.85 5.07 -11.86
C GLY A 220 -5.13 3.85 -12.42
N VAL A 221 -5.45 2.65 -11.95
CA VAL A 221 -4.92 1.39 -12.50
C VAL A 221 -5.37 1.18 -13.94
N ILE A 222 -6.64 1.42 -14.24
CA ILE A 222 -7.20 1.28 -15.60
C ILE A 222 -6.54 2.28 -16.55
N GLU A 223 -6.51 3.56 -16.19
CA GLU A 223 -5.92 4.61 -17.02
C GLU A 223 -4.42 4.42 -17.21
N GLY A 224 -3.70 3.97 -16.20
CA GLY A 224 -2.28 3.62 -16.33
C GLY A 224 -2.06 2.48 -17.33
N ARG A 225 -2.90 1.45 -17.34
CA ARG A 225 -2.83 0.34 -18.30
C ARG A 225 -3.16 0.78 -19.72
N LYS A 226 -4.17 1.64 -19.91
CA LYS A 226 -4.49 2.23 -21.21
C LYS A 226 -3.32 3.06 -21.76
N THR A 227 -2.76 3.92 -20.93
CA THR A 227 -1.59 4.73 -21.28
C THR A 227 -0.40 3.86 -21.68
N PHE A 228 -0.11 2.81 -20.91
CA PHE A 228 0.98 1.89 -21.21
C PHE A 228 0.74 1.12 -22.53
N ALA A 229 -0.48 0.65 -22.78
CA ALA A 229 -0.83 -0.02 -24.02
C ALA A 229 -0.66 0.89 -25.23
N ASN A 230 -1.11 2.14 -25.15
CA ASN A 230 -0.92 3.13 -26.21
C ASN A 230 0.55 3.50 -26.42
N MET A 231 1.33 3.59 -25.35
CA MET A 231 2.79 3.76 -25.45
C MET A 231 3.45 2.58 -26.18
N LEU A 232 3.05 1.34 -25.90
CA LEU A 232 3.55 0.16 -26.62
C LEU A 232 3.16 0.19 -28.11
N LYS A 233 1.93 0.60 -28.46
CA LYS A 233 1.54 0.81 -29.85
C LYS A 233 2.46 1.80 -30.55
N TYR A 234 2.69 2.97 -29.92
CA TYR A 234 3.60 3.98 -30.44
C TYR A 234 5.00 3.42 -30.70
N ILE A 235 5.58 2.76 -29.72
CA ILE A 235 6.95 2.20 -29.84
C ILE A 235 7.03 1.16 -30.97
N LYS A 236 6.06 0.23 -31.03
CA LYS A 236 6.03 -0.81 -32.08
C LYS A 236 5.89 -0.21 -33.46
N MET A 237 5.00 0.76 -33.63
CA MET A 237 4.81 1.45 -34.93
C MET A 237 6.06 2.21 -35.34
N THR A 238 6.69 2.96 -34.40
CA THR A 238 7.90 3.74 -34.68
C THR A 238 9.08 2.84 -35.03
N ALA A 239 9.31 1.77 -34.27
CA ALA A 239 10.35 0.81 -34.56
C ALA A 239 10.15 0.15 -35.93
N SER A 240 8.93 -0.35 -36.22
CA SER A 240 8.60 -0.95 -37.53
C SER A 240 8.84 0.00 -38.67
N SER A 241 8.38 1.26 -38.56
CA SER A 241 8.58 2.27 -39.63
C SER A 241 10.07 2.57 -39.85
N ASN A 242 10.84 2.76 -38.79
CA ASN A 242 12.27 3.05 -38.91
C ASN A 242 13.05 1.89 -39.55
N PHE A 243 12.81 0.64 -39.06
CA PHE A 243 13.42 -0.53 -39.69
C PHE A 243 13.01 -0.69 -41.15
N GLY A 244 11.69 -0.54 -41.46
CA GLY A 244 11.20 -0.61 -42.81
C GLY A 244 11.86 0.40 -43.74
N ASN A 245 12.03 1.65 -43.28
CA ASN A 245 12.69 2.70 -44.07
C ASN A 245 14.18 2.37 -44.30
N VAL A 246 14.92 1.99 -43.26
CA VAL A 246 16.36 1.67 -43.37
C VAL A 246 16.56 0.49 -44.29
N PHE A 247 15.85 -0.63 -44.11
CA PHE A 247 15.98 -1.81 -44.98
C PHE A 247 15.55 -1.53 -46.42
N SER A 248 14.47 -0.79 -46.62
CA SER A 248 14.01 -0.44 -47.98
C SER A 248 15.05 0.38 -48.76
N VAL A 249 15.65 1.38 -48.09
CA VAL A 249 16.71 2.21 -48.70
C VAL A 249 17.96 1.36 -48.96
N LEU A 250 18.37 0.51 -48.03
CA LEU A 250 19.53 -0.34 -48.16
C LEU A 250 19.39 -1.30 -49.34
N VAL A 251 18.28 -2.02 -49.39
CA VAL A 251 18.01 -2.99 -50.50
C VAL A 251 17.90 -2.25 -51.81
N ALA A 252 17.12 -1.18 -51.91
CA ALA A 252 16.97 -0.44 -53.13
C ALA A 252 18.29 0.15 -53.66
N SER A 253 19.17 0.63 -52.77
CA SER A 253 20.50 1.17 -53.10
C SER A 253 21.45 0.10 -53.67
N ALA A 254 21.21 -1.19 -53.40
CA ALA A 254 22.03 -2.27 -53.97
C ALA A 254 21.69 -2.53 -55.46
N PHE A 255 20.49 -2.16 -55.89
CA PHE A 255 20.01 -2.47 -57.26
C PHE A 255 19.81 -1.22 -58.14
N LEU A 256 19.68 -0.03 -57.54
CA LEU A 256 19.42 1.21 -58.25
C LEU A 256 20.73 2.01 -58.40
N PRO A 257 20.97 2.60 -59.62
CA PRO A 257 22.19 3.44 -59.87
C PRO A 257 22.05 4.86 -59.30
N PHE A 258 21.00 5.14 -58.51
CA PHE A 258 20.77 6.44 -57.86
C PHE A 258 20.26 6.25 -56.44
N LEU A 259 20.34 7.31 -55.63
CA LEU A 259 19.79 7.29 -54.23
C LEU A 259 18.26 7.16 -54.27
N PRO A 260 17.69 6.06 -53.73
CA PRO A 260 16.25 5.81 -53.74
C PRO A 260 15.45 6.84 -52.95
N MET A 261 16.02 7.43 -51.92
CA MET A 261 15.43 8.49 -51.09
C MET A 261 16.45 9.58 -50.79
N LEU A 262 16.07 10.81 -51.10
CA LEU A 262 16.87 11.98 -50.66
C LEU A 262 16.62 12.28 -49.19
N PRO A 263 17.57 12.91 -48.50
CA PRO A 263 17.40 13.31 -47.07
C PRO A 263 16.13 14.14 -46.81
N LEU A 264 15.75 14.98 -47.77
CA LEU A 264 14.51 15.76 -47.70
C LEU A 264 13.24 14.88 -47.70
N HIS A 265 13.23 13.80 -48.50
CA HIS A 265 12.10 12.86 -48.52
C HIS A 265 11.96 12.14 -47.18
N LEU A 266 13.07 11.71 -46.59
CA LEU A 266 13.09 11.09 -45.25
C LEU A 266 12.60 12.05 -44.16
N LEU A 267 13.00 13.31 -44.22
CA LEU A 267 12.54 14.33 -43.29
C LEU A 267 11.03 14.54 -43.37
N ILE A 268 10.50 14.73 -44.61
CA ILE A 268 9.07 14.92 -44.84
C ILE A 268 8.28 13.66 -44.37
N GLN A 269 8.78 12.48 -44.71
CA GLN A 269 8.12 11.22 -44.32
C GLN A 269 8.07 11.08 -42.79
N ASN A 270 9.17 11.35 -42.09
CA ASN A 270 9.19 11.30 -40.63
C ASN A 270 8.23 12.35 -40.02
N LEU A 271 8.20 13.57 -40.56
CA LEU A 271 7.28 14.60 -40.10
C LEU A 271 5.81 14.19 -40.26
N LEU A 272 5.45 13.63 -41.41
CA LEU A 272 4.09 13.13 -41.67
C LEU A 272 3.73 11.95 -40.76
N TYR A 273 4.71 11.09 -40.49
CA TYR A 273 4.56 9.98 -39.59
C TYR A 273 4.32 10.47 -38.16
N ASP A 274 5.13 11.41 -37.66
CA ASP A 274 4.97 11.98 -36.30
C ASP A 274 3.60 12.64 -36.14
N VAL A 275 3.14 13.40 -37.17
CA VAL A 275 1.80 14.00 -37.13
C VAL A 275 0.71 12.92 -37.08
N SER A 276 0.87 11.81 -37.80
CA SER A 276 -0.11 10.72 -37.78
C SER A 276 -0.21 10.02 -36.43
N GLN A 277 0.86 10.03 -35.64
CA GLN A 277 0.93 9.37 -34.32
C GLN A 277 0.36 10.20 -33.18
N VAL A 278 0.08 11.48 -33.38
CA VAL A 278 -0.50 12.37 -32.34
C VAL A 278 -1.83 11.84 -31.80
N ALA A 279 -2.56 11.05 -32.59
CA ALA A 279 -3.83 10.45 -32.18
C ALA A 279 -3.68 9.20 -31.25
N ILE A 280 -2.51 8.56 -31.19
CA ILE A 280 -2.30 7.31 -30.43
C ILE A 280 -2.60 7.47 -28.92
N PRO A 281 -2.22 8.56 -28.23
CA PRO A 281 -2.51 8.71 -26.80
C PRO A 281 -3.99 8.68 -26.44
N VAL A 282 -4.87 9.04 -27.39
CA VAL A 282 -6.33 9.05 -27.20
C VAL A 282 -7.03 7.87 -27.88
N ASP A 283 -6.25 6.91 -28.39
CA ASP A 283 -6.79 5.71 -29.04
C ASP A 283 -7.40 4.75 -28.01
N ASN A 284 -8.44 4.04 -28.41
CA ASN A 284 -9.09 3.03 -27.58
C ASN A 284 -8.18 1.81 -27.40
N VAL A 285 -8.19 1.26 -26.19
CA VAL A 285 -7.47 0.06 -25.83
C VAL A 285 -8.45 -1.09 -25.64
N ASP A 286 -8.10 -2.26 -26.15
CA ASP A 286 -8.92 -3.46 -26.03
C ASP A 286 -9.04 -3.89 -24.56
N ASP A 287 -10.23 -4.32 -24.14
CA ASP A 287 -10.53 -4.73 -22.76
C ASP A 287 -9.60 -5.82 -22.25
N GLU A 288 -9.13 -6.71 -23.12
CA GLU A 288 -8.20 -7.79 -22.77
C GLU A 288 -6.87 -7.22 -22.25
N GLN A 289 -6.36 -6.17 -22.88
CA GLN A 289 -5.12 -5.50 -22.49
C GLN A 289 -5.28 -4.73 -21.16
N ILE A 290 -6.49 -4.28 -20.85
CA ILE A 290 -6.81 -3.61 -19.61
C ILE A 290 -6.88 -4.63 -18.45
N ARG A 291 -7.47 -5.81 -18.67
CA ARG A 291 -7.65 -6.84 -17.64
C ARG A 291 -6.35 -7.52 -17.24
N GLN A 292 -5.40 -7.65 -18.17
CA GLN A 292 -4.10 -8.29 -17.91
C GLN A 292 -2.99 -7.24 -17.98
N PRO A 293 -2.20 -7.05 -16.89
CA PRO A 293 -1.10 -6.11 -16.91
C PRO A 293 -0.03 -6.56 -17.92
N GLN A 294 0.25 -5.68 -18.89
CA GLN A 294 1.32 -5.90 -19.84
C GLN A 294 2.67 -5.49 -19.23
N ARG A 295 3.74 -6.17 -19.64
CA ARG A 295 5.10 -5.81 -19.29
C ARG A 295 5.86 -5.39 -20.53
N TRP A 296 6.81 -4.49 -20.33
CA TRP A 296 7.77 -4.18 -21.36
C TRP A 296 8.66 -5.40 -21.64
N ASN A 297 8.62 -5.90 -22.86
CA ASN A 297 9.50 -6.98 -23.30
C ASN A 297 10.15 -6.56 -24.64
N PRO A 298 11.45 -6.27 -24.66
CA PRO A 298 12.15 -5.89 -25.91
C PRO A 298 12.05 -6.95 -27.01
N ALA A 299 11.82 -8.22 -26.66
CA ALA A 299 11.68 -9.30 -27.62
C ALA A 299 10.36 -9.25 -28.42
N ASP A 300 9.40 -8.45 -27.99
CA ASP A 300 8.10 -8.27 -28.65
C ASP A 300 8.13 -7.14 -29.70
N LEU A 301 9.28 -6.47 -29.88
CA LEU A 301 9.57 -5.49 -30.89
C LEU A 301 10.16 -6.14 -32.13
#